data_bc6b60035fba414dfc483ffc78ce04d8
#
_entry.id   bc6b60035fba414dfc483ffc78ce04d8
#
_cell.length_a   1.000
_cell.length_b   1.000
_cell.length_c   1.000
_cell.angle_alpha   90.00
_cell.angle_beta   90.00
_cell.angle_gamma   90.00
#
_symmetry.space_group_name_H-M   'P 1'
#
loop_
_entity.id
_entity.type
_entity.pdbx_description
1 polymer ?
#
loop_
_entity_poly.entity_id
_entity_poly.type
_entity_poly.pdbx_seq_one_letter_code
_entity_poly.pdbx_strand_id
1 'polypeptide(L)'
;YTMKTSFDYVPEMAKSELWLEFKAKVGNKEVVIPAVKVADGVISTSELVNNTLGSANPALGEDAFQRIIKEKLDANIMFLIQQANIRSSELKTAKEFNQEVANVNSAENKKISNIEVSAYASPDGGVSLNTTLAENRESNTTKMLNKDLKKAKIDAPVDAKYTAQDWEGFQELVSKS
;
A
#
# COMPACT_ATOMS: atom_id res chain seq x y z
N TYR A 1 -29.87 32.28 -50.49
CA TYR A 1 -28.65 33.02 -50.26
C TYR A 1 -28.08 32.64 -48.91
N THR A 2 -26.77 32.30 -48.86
CA THR A 2 -26.07 32.01 -47.63
C THR A 2 -25.17 33.19 -47.32
N MET A 3 -25.28 33.75 -46.13
CA MET A 3 -24.43 34.85 -45.67
C MET A 3 -23.51 34.28 -44.57
N LYS A 4 -22.22 34.56 -44.64
CA LYS A 4 -21.22 34.20 -43.63
C LYS A 4 -20.61 35.47 -43.09
N THR A 5 -20.52 35.57 -41.79
CA THR A 5 -19.83 36.65 -41.09
C THR A 5 -18.98 36.05 -39.97
N SER A 6 -17.99 36.80 -39.53
CA SER A 6 -17.15 36.46 -38.38
C SER A 6 -16.98 37.70 -37.50
N PHE A 7 -16.88 37.49 -36.23
CA PHE A 7 -16.62 38.54 -35.22
C PHE A 7 -15.80 37.94 -34.08
N ASP A 8 -15.13 38.81 -33.34
CA ASP A 8 -14.37 38.41 -32.18
C ASP A 8 -15.32 38.13 -31.01
N TYR A 9 -15.06 37.02 -30.33
CA TYR A 9 -15.84 36.63 -29.16
C TYR A 9 -15.39 37.42 -27.92
N VAL A 10 -16.37 37.91 -27.16
CA VAL A 10 -16.18 38.45 -25.82
C VAL A 10 -17.09 37.73 -24.82
N PRO A 11 -16.71 37.55 -23.54
CA PRO A 11 -17.46 36.75 -22.56
C PRO A 11 -18.93 37.15 -22.38
N GLU A 12 -19.24 38.43 -22.56
CA GLU A 12 -20.58 38.96 -22.45
C GLU A 12 -21.51 38.40 -23.53
N MET A 13 -20.97 37.96 -24.66
CA MET A 13 -21.78 37.36 -25.74
C MET A 13 -22.43 36.04 -25.36
N ALA A 14 -21.96 35.36 -24.32
CA ALA A 14 -22.59 34.14 -23.82
C ALA A 14 -24.03 34.35 -23.34
N LYS A 15 -24.37 35.58 -22.95
CA LYS A 15 -25.72 35.99 -22.49
C LYS A 15 -26.40 36.96 -23.47
N SER A 16 -25.99 36.94 -24.74
CA SER A 16 -26.51 37.81 -25.77
C SER A 16 -27.58 37.12 -26.63
N GLU A 17 -28.25 37.88 -27.46
CA GLU A 17 -29.16 37.38 -28.46
C GLU A 17 -28.72 37.87 -29.83
N LEU A 18 -28.80 36.99 -30.82
CA LEU A 18 -28.53 37.36 -32.23
C LEU A 18 -29.84 37.64 -32.93
N TRP A 19 -29.96 38.89 -33.37
CA TRP A 19 -31.11 39.37 -34.11
C TRP A 19 -30.72 39.72 -35.54
N LEU A 20 -31.60 39.41 -36.47
CA LEU A 20 -31.49 39.80 -37.87
C LEU A 20 -32.43 40.98 -38.10
N GLU A 21 -31.85 42.12 -38.46
CA GLU A 21 -32.58 43.32 -38.84
C GLU A 21 -32.50 43.50 -40.35
N PHE A 22 -33.63 43.85 -40.93
CA PHE A 22 -33.73 44.06 -42.37
C PHE A 22 -34.03 45.51 -42.65
N LYS A 23 -33.26 46.13 -43.54
CA LYS A 23 -33.54 47.42 -44.11
C LYS A 23 -33.90 47.22 -45.59
N ALA A 24 -35.17 47.40 -45.92
CA ALA A 24 -35.65 47.22 -47.27
C ALA A 24 -36.27 48.54 -47.84
N LYS A 25 -36.07 48.79 -49.12
CA LYS A 25 -36.68 49.83 -49.82
C LYS A 25 -37.47 49.29 -51.01
N VAL A 26 -38.75 49.73 -51.17
CA VAL A 26 -39.53 49.42 -52.33
C VAL A 26 -39.80 50.75 -53.03
N GLY A 27 -39.10 50.97 -54.15
CA GLY A 27 -39.07 52.30 -54.76
C GLY A 27 -38.42 53.36 -53.85
N ASN A 28 -39.03 54.43 -53.56
CA ASN A 28 -38.56 55.48 -52.66
C ASN A 28 -39.09 55.34 -51.21
N LYS A 29 -39.80 54.27 -50.89
CA LYS A 29 -40.35 54.05 -49.55
C LYS A 29 -39.57 53.04 -48.78
N GLU A 30 -39.23 53.38 -47.56
CA GLU A 30 -38.66 52.42 -46.63
C GLU A 30 -39.76 51.50 -46.12
N VAL A 31 -39.48 50.20 -46.12
CA VAL A 31 -40.36 49.15 -45.59
C VAL A 31 -39.70 48.58 -44.30
N VAL A 32 -40.45 48.70 -43.21
CA VAL A 32 -40.05 48.14 -41.92
C VAL A 32 -40.38 46.64 -41.91
N ILE A 33 -39.35 45.82 -41.87
CA ILE A 33 -39.53 44.40 -41.67
C ILE A 33 -39.15 44.12 -40.18
N PRO A 34 -40.00 43.41 -39.45
CA PRO A 34 -39.71 43.10 -38.06
C PRO A 34 -38.35 42.31 -37.92
N ALA A 35 -37.56 42.66 -36.92
CA ALA A 35 -36.34 41.90 -36.61
C ALA A 35 -36.72 40.48 -36.16
N VAL A 36 -35.88 39.51 -36.56
CA VAL A 36 -36.08 38.12 -36.23
C VAL A 36 -34.94 37.65 -35.34
N LYS A 37 -35.27 37.12 -34.18
CA LYS A 37 -34.32 36.47 -33.32
C LYS A 37 -33.86 35.13 -33.94
N VAL A 38 -32.56 34.94 -34.10
CA VAL A 38 -31.97 33.79 -34.83
C VAL A 38 -31.34 32.82 -33.87
N ALA A 39 -30.69 33.30 -32.79
CA ALA A 39 -29.99 32.45 -31.81
C ALA A 39 -29.89 33.15 -30.46
N ASP A 40 -29.67 32.33 -29.44
CA ASP A 40 -29.35 32.78 -28.09
C ASP A 40 -27.85 32.52 -27.83
N GLY A 41 -27.12 33.56 -27.50
CA GLY A 41 -25.73 33.52 -27.09
C GLY A 41 -24.76 33.02 -28.14
N VAL A 42 -23.51 32.96 -27.73
CA VAL A 42 -22.41 32.36 -28.51
C VAL A 42 -21.72 31.34 -27.63
N ILE A 43 -21.68 30.09 -28.06
CA ILE A 43 -21.01 29.02 -27.31
C ILE A 43 -19.50 29.06 -27.61
N SER A 44 -18.68 29.31 -26.56
CA SER A 44 -17.25 29.26 -26.65
C SER A 44 -16.74 28.01 -25.88
N THR A 45 -16.24 27.01 -26.58
CA THR A 45 -15.76 25.79 -26.00
C THR A 45 -14.55 26.02 -25.08
N SER A 46 -13.67 26.96 -25.43
CA SER A 46 -12.49 27.31 -24.62
C SER A 46 -12.86 27.87 -23.25
N GLU A 47 -13.91 28.66 -23.19
CA GLU A 47 -14.40 29.28 -21.96
C GLU A 47 -15.14 28.28 -21.07
N LEU A 48 -15.90 27.36 -21.68
CA LEU A 48 -16.50 26.24 -20.96
C LEU A 48 -15.43 25.34 -20.31
N VAL A 49 -14.32 25.09 -21.00
CA VAL A 49 -13.18 24.32 -20.44
C VAL A 49 -12.55 25.07 -19.27
N ASN A 50 -12.30 26.37 -19.41
CA ASN A 50 -11.72 27.19 -18.34
C ASN A 50 -12.61 27.22 -17.09
N ASN A 51 -13.92 27.37 -17.27
CA ASN A 51 -14.88 27.36 -16.18
C ASN A 51 -14.93 25.98 -15.48
N THR A 52 -14.80 24.90 -16.24
CA THR A 52 -14.75 23.53 -15.70
C THR A 52 -13.47 23.28 -14.91
N LEU A 53 -12.32 23.73 -15.41
CA LEU A 53 -11.04 23.61 -14.72
C LEU A 53 -11.00 24.44 -13.42
N GLY A 54 -11.61 25.63 -13.42
CA GLY A 54 -11.69 26.49 -12.24
C GLY A 54 -12.63 25.97 -11.15
N SER A 55 -13.58 25.13 -11.50
CA SER A 55 -14.54 24.52 -10.56
C SER A 55 -14.15 23.11 -10.08
N ALA A 56 -13.08 22.54 -10.61
CA ALA A 56 -12.61 21.23 -10.20
C ALA A 56 -11.98 21.32 -8.80
N ASN A 57 -12.75 21.03 -7.78
CA ASN A 57 -12.22 20.73 -6.45
C ASN A 57 -11.76 19.28 -6.43
N PRO A 58 -10.45 18.99 -6.38
CA PRO A 58 -9.99 17.63 -6.27
C PRO A 58 -10.47 17.06 -4.94
N ALA A 59 -11.22 15.97 -4.98
CA ALA A 59 -11.52 15.19 -3.80
C ALA A 59 -10.31 14.29 -3.52
N LEU A 60 -9.55 14.59 -2.47
CA LEU A 60 -8.51 13.72 -1.96
C LEU A 60 -9.18 12.77 -0.98
N GLY A 61 -9.29 11.49 -1.34
CA GLY A 61 -9.66 10.43 -0.43
C GLY A 61 -8.41 9.88 0.26
N GLU A 62 -8.54 9.49 1.52
CA GLU A 62 -7.50 8.69 2.17
C GLU A 62 -7.43 7.35 1.45
N ASP A 63 -6.25 6.97 1.01
CA ASP A 63 -5.99 5.65 0.50
C ASP A 63 -5.17 4.82 1.51
N ALA A 64 -5.23 3.51 1.40
CA ALA A 64 -4.43 2.60 2.20
C ALA A 64 -3.09 2.25 1.53
N PHE A 65 -2.59 3.10 0.63
CA PHE A 65 -1.35 2.84 -0.07
C PHE A 65 -0.17 2.77 0.89
N GLN A 66 0.49 1.62 0.92
CA GLN A 66 1.73 1.39 1.64
C GLN A 66 2.84 1.07 0.65
N ARG A 67 3.84 1.94 0.57
CA ARG A 67 5.00 1.72 -0.29
C ARG A 67 5.82 0.51 0.15
N ILE A 68 5.84 0.23 1.43
CA ILE A 68 6.56 -0.90 2.04
C ILE A 68 5.57 -1.67 2.91
N ILE A 69 5.32 -2.91 2.56
CA ILE A 69 4.53 -3.84 3.36
C ILE A 69 5.50 -4.76 4.11
N LYS A 70 5.34 -4.84 5.43
CA LYS A 70 6.11 -5.76 6.26
C LYS A 70 5.33 -7.06 6.42
N GLU A 71 5.94 -8.15 5.99
CA GLU A 71 5.43 -9.51 6.19
C GLU A 71 6.30 -10.21 7.25
N LYS A 72 5.69 -11.08 8.04
CA LYS A 72 6.36 -11.87 9.07
C LYS A 72 6.16 -13.35 8.77
N LEU A 73 7.25 -14.11 8.84
CA LEU A 73 7.25 -15.56 8.78
C LEU A 73 7.65 -16.09 10.16
N ASP A 74 6.90 -17.03 10.68
CA ASP A 74 7.13 -17.62 12.01
C ASP A 74 7.37 -19.12 11.89
N ALA A 75 8.28 -19.65 12.72
CA ALA A 75 8.43 -21.09 12.92
C ALA A 75 8.70 -21.38 14.40
N ASN A 76 8.02 -22.38 14.92
CA ASN A 76 8.17 -22.81 16.30
C ASN A 76 8.92 -24.13 16.38
N ILE A 77 10.00 -24.17 17.15
CA ILE A 77 10.78 -25.38 17.42
C ILE A 77 10.54 -25.81 18.86
N MET A 78 9.98 -26.98 19.03
CA MET A 78 9.62 -27.53 20.34
C MET A 78 10.76 -28.34 20.92
N PHE A 79 11.12 -28.06 22.16
CA PHE A 79 12.11 -28.77 22.92
C PHE A 79 11.47 -29.74 23.94
N LEU A 80 12.18 -30.82 24.25
CA LEU A 80 11.77 -31.66 25.39
C LEU A 80 12.08 -30.95 26.71
N ILE A 81 11.39 -31.39 27.75
CA ILE A 81 11.61 -30.89 29.12
C ILE A 81 13.07 -31.02 29.47
N GLN A 82 13.65 -29.95 30.01
CA GLN A 82 15.07 -29.86 30.42
C GLN A 82 16.12 -30.20 29.32
N GLN A 83 15.70 -30.12 28.03
CA GLN A 83 16.61 -30.37 26.91
C GLN A 83 16.74 -29.13 26.02
N ALA A 84 17.94 -28.94 25.47
CA ALA A 84 18.24 -27.88 24.51
C ALA A 84 18.57 -28.41 23.11
N ASN A 85 18.53 -29.72 22.93
CA ASN A 85 18.81 -30.36 21.64
C ASN A 85 17.59 -30.32 20.76
N ILE A 86 17.76 -29.89 19.50
CA ILE A 86 16.68 -29.86 18.50
C ILE A 86 16.40 -31.32 18.10
N ARG A 87 15.13 -31.72 18.23
CA ARG A 87 14.69 -33.06 17.86
C ARG A 87 14.67 -33.24 16.35
N SER A 88 14.82 -34.47 15.91
CA SER A 88 14.71 -34.81 14.48
C SER A 88 13.33 -34.47 13.88
N SER A 89 12.26 -34.56 14.70
CA SER A 89 10.91 -34.16 14.31
C SER A 89 10.82 -32.65 13.96
N GLU A 90 11.55 -31.81 14.70
CA GLU A 90 11.55 -30.35 14.53
C GLU A 90 12.42 -29.89 13.35
N LEU A 91 13.33 -30.76 12.87
CA LEU A 91 14.15 -30.46 11.69
C LEU A 91 13.31 -30.26 10.42
N LYS A 92 12.10 -30.84 10.36
CA LYS A 92 11.18 -30.62 9.25
C LYS A 92 10.68 -29.19 9.26
N THR A 93 10.17 -28.70 10.39
CA THR A 93 9.72 -27.32 10.58
C THR A 93 10.83 -26.30 10.27
N ALA A 94 12.06 -26.57 10.76
CA ALA A 94 13.22 -25.74 10.45
C ALA A 94 13.54 -25.70 8.94
N LYS A 95 13.43 -26.84 8.25
CA LYS A 95 13.64 -26.90 6.79
C LYS A 95 12.58 -26.15 6.01
N GLU A 96 11.30 -26.28 6.39
CA GLU A 96 10.19 -25.57 5.79
C GLU A 96 10.38 -24.05 5.92
N PHE A 97 10.72 -23.58 7.13
CA PHE A 97 11.05 -22.18 7.36
C PHE A 97 12.21 -21.70 6.49
N ASN A 98 13.33 -22.45 6.45
CA ASN A 98 14.49 -22.11 5.65
C ASN A 98 14.15 -22.05 4.14
N GLN A 99 13.23 -22.89 3.68
CA GLN A 99 12.77 -22.88 2.30
C GLN A 99 11.93 -21.63 1.99
N GLU A 100 11.07 -21.23 2.91
CA GLU A 100 10.30 -19.97 2.78
C GLU A 100 11.23 -18.75 2.80
N VAL A 101 12.22 -18.72 3.68
CA VAL A 101 13.26 -17.68 3.72
C VAL A 101 14.03 -17.62 2.39
N ALA A 102 14.38 -18.75 1.81
CA ALA A 102 15.04 -18.83 0.50
C ALA A 102 14.14 -18.31 -0.63
N ASN A 103 12.86 -18.65 -0.61
CA ASN A 103 11.87 -18.14 -1.57
C ASN A 103 11.74 -16.61 -1.50
N VAL A 104 11.67 -16.06 -0.27
CA VAL A 104 11.66 -14.61 -0.05
C VAL A 104 12.93 -13.95 -0.57
N ASN A 105 14.09 -14.54 -0.31
CA ASN A 105 15.39 -14.02 -0.77
C ASN A 105 15.54 -14.04 -2.29
N SER A 106 14.84 -14.94 -2.98
CA SER A 106 14.87 -15.06 -4.44
C SER A 106 13.89 -14.12 -5.15
N ALA A 107 12.96 -13.50 -4.42
CA ALA A 107 11.95 -12.63 -4.99
C ALA A 107 12.51 -11.21 -5.20
N GLU A 108 12.37 -10.68 -6.41
CA GLU A 108 12.90 -9.36 -6.79
C GLU A 108 12.30 -8.19 -5.98
N ASN A 109 11.08 -8.35 -5.51
CA ASN A 109 10.33 -7.32 -4.78
C ASN A 109 10.31 -7.49 -3.27
N LYS A 110 11.06 -8.48 -2.73
CA LYS A 110 11.14 -8.75 -1.30
C LYS A 110 12.57 -8.65 -0.80
N LYS A 111 12.71 -8.23 0.46
CA LYS A 111 14.00 -8.18 1.14
C LYS A 111 13.82 -8.62 2.57
N ILE A 112 14.70 -9.53 3.01
CA ILE A 112 14.76 -9.92 4.41
C ILE A 112 15.41 -8.78 5.19
N SER A 113 14.67 -8.21 6.14
CA SER A 113 15.19 -7.14 6.99
C SER A 113 15.95 -7.68 8.19
N ASN A 114 15.41 -8.72 8.82
CA ASN A 114 15.97 -9.34 10.01
C ASN A 114 15.39 -10.75 10.21
N ILE A 115 16.14 -11.63 10.88
CA ILE A 115 15.67 -12.92 11.38
C ILE A 115 15.89 -12.92 12.89
N GLU A 116 14.83 -13.10 13.66
CA GLU A 116 14.90 -13.12 15.11
C GLU A 116 14.80 -14.56 15.63
N VAL A 117 15.71 -14.96 16.51
CA VAL A 117 15.66 -16.22 17.26
C VAL A 117 15.32 -15.88 18.70
N SER A 118 14.10 -16.25 19.14
CA SER A 118 13.67 -16.08 20.53
C SER A 118 13.58 -17.46 21.19
N ALA A 119 14.40 -17.72 22.19
CA ALA A 119 14.40 -18.98 22.92
C ALA A 119 13.84 -18.79 24.33
N TYR A 120 13.04 -19.74 24.75
CA TYR A 120 12.32 -19.68 26.00
C TYR A 120 12.59 -20.94 26.84
N ALA A 121 12.62 -20.78 28.17
CA ALA A 121 12.48 -21.88 29.10
C ALA A 121 11.14 -21.75 29.86
N SER A 122 10.56 -22.89 30.22
CA SER A 122 9.36 -22.92 31.06
C SER A 122 9.64 -22.25 32.41
N PRO A 123 8.68 -21.52 33.00
CA PRO A 123 8.84 -20.94 34.33
C PRO A 123 8.95 -21.99 35.44
N ASP A 124 8.74 -23.29 35.13
CA ASP A 124 8.93 -24.39 36.05
C ASP A 124 10.42 -24.63 36.34
N GLY A 125 10.80 -24.62 37.60
CA GLY A 125 12.19 -24.84 38.05
C GLY A 125 12.95 -23.58 38.46
N GLY A 126 14.20 -23.76 38.80
CA GLY A 126 15.07 -22.69 39.29
C GLY A 126 15.55 -21.75 38.18
N VAL A 127 15.62 -20.45 38.47
CA VAL A 127 16.04 -19.42 37.49
C VAL A 127 17.38 -19.74 36.83
N SER A 128 18.41 -20.15 37.62
CA SER A 128 19.75 -20.46 37.08
C SER A 128 19.72 -21.60 36.07
N LEU A 129 18.94 -22.66 36.34
CA LEU A 129 18.79 -23.80 35.44
C LEU A 129 18.10 -23.36 34.15
N ASN A 130 17.00 -22.58 34.27
CA ASN A 130 16.24 -22.12 33.14
C ASN A 130 17.01 -21.10 32.30
N THR A 131 17.84 -20.25 32.91
CA THR A 131 18.77 -19.36 32.19
C THR A 131 19.70 -20.18 31.30
N THR A 132 20.40 -21.14 31.86
CA THR A 132 21.33 -22.01 31.10
C THR A 132 20.60 -22.80 30.01
N LEU A 133 19.35 -23.23 30.27
CA LEU A 133 18.55 -23.98 29.32
C LEU A 133 18.11 -23.10 28.15
N ALA A 134 17.65 -21.90 28.43
CA ALA A 134 17.22 -20.93 27.39
C ALA A 134 18.41 -20.46 26.55
N GLU A 135 19.55 -20.16 27.14
CA GLU A 135 20.79 -19.83 26.42
C GLU A 135 21.25 -20.97 25.49
N ASN A 136 21.23 -22.20 25.98
CA ASN A 136 21.62 -23.36 25.17
C ASN A 136 20.62 -23.59 24.00
N ARG A 137 19.33 -23.40 24.21
CA ARG A 137 18.29 -23.45 23.16
C ARG A 137 18.52 -22.38 22.10
N GLU A 138 18.73 -21.14 22.51
CA GLU A 138 19.08 -20.04 21.64
C GLU A 138 20.32 -20.36 20.80
N SER A 139 21.41 -20.72 21.46
CA SER A 139 22.71 -21.03 20.82
C SER A 139 22.59 -22.18 19.80
N ASN A 140 21.90 -23.26 20.15
CA ASN A 140 21.73 -24.40 19.26
C ASN A 140 20.85 -24.05 18.04
N THR A 141 19.79 -23.30 18.26
CA THR A 141 18.89 -22.84 17.18
C THR A 141 19.60 -21.85 16.25
N THR A 142 20.30 -20.87 16.80
CA THR A 142 21.08 -19.88 16.03
C THR A 142 22.20 -20.53 15.23
N LYS A 143 22.93 -21.51 15.81
CA LYS A 143 23.96 -22.27 15.08
C LYS A 143 23.37 -23.05 13.91
N MET A 144 22.23 -23.71 14.11
CA MET A 144 21.54 -24.44 13.05
C MET A 144 21.08 -23.47 11.93
N LEU A 145 20.42 -22.38 12.29
CA LEU A 145 19.93 -21.36 11.35
C LEU A 145 21.10 -20.78 10.54
N ASN A 146 22.16 -20.32 11.19
CA ASN A 146 23.32 -19.73 10.53
C ASN A 146 24.01 -20.73 9.56
N LYS A 147 24.06 -22.02 9.91
CA LYS A 147 24.55 -23.05 9.01
C LYS A 147 23.71 -23.19 7.75
N ASP A 148 22.41 -23.14 7.91
CA ASP A 148 21.46 -23.29 6.78
C ASP A 148 21.41 -22.04 5.91
N LEU A 149 21.43 -20.84 6.50
CA LEU A 149 21.55 -19.58 5.77
C LEU A 149 22.83 -19.52 4.91
N LYS A 150 23.97 -19.95 5.49
CA LYS A 150 25.22 -20.04 4.74
C LYS A 150 25.17 -21.04 3.58
N LYS A 151 24.54 -22.19 3.76
CA LYS A 151 24.35 -23.17 2.67
C LYS A 151 23.47 -22.58 1.55
N ALA A 152 22.43 -21.81 1.91
CA ALA A 152 21.54 -21.15 0.98
C ALA A 152 22.13 -19.85 0.39
N LYS A 153 23.33 -19.43 0.83
CA LYS A 153 23.98 -18.16 0.45
C LYS A 153 23.11 -16.93 0.73
N ILE A 154 22.37 -16.97 1.82
CA ILE A 154 21.54 -15.89 2.29
C ILE A 154 22.32 -15.08 3.32
N ASP A 155 22.49 -13.80 3.06
CA ASP A 155 23.08 -12.82 3.97
C ASP A 155 21.97 -11.99 4.60
N ALA A 156 21.57 -12.38 5.82
CA ALA A 156 20.54 -11.69 6.58
C ALA A 156 21.02 -11.51 8.03
N PRO A 157 20.74 -10.35 8.65
CA PRO A 157 21.07 -10.16 10.06
C PRO A 157 20.24 -11.11 10.93
N VAL A 158 20.89 -11.74 11.89
CA VAL A 158 20.24 -12.66 12.84
C VAL A 158 20.39 -12.09 14.24
N ASP A 159 19.27 -11.74 14.85
CA ASP A 159 19.20 -11.31 16.24
C ASP A 159 18.72 -12.46 17.11
N ALA A 160 19.48 -12.76 18.14
CA ALA A 160 19.19 -13.87 19.04
C ALA A 160 18.95 -13.35 20.46
N LYS A 161 17.91 -13.85 21.09
CA LYS A 161 17.57 -13.54 22.48
C LYS A 161 17.02 -14.76 23.19
N TYR A 162 17.14 -14.78 24.52
CA TYR A 162 16.54 -15.82 25.34
C TYR A 162 15.77 -15.22 26.53
N THR A 163 14.80 -15.98 27.01
CA THR A 163 14.02 -15.66 28.20
C THR A 163 14.06 -16.86 29.16
N ALA A 164 14.64 -16.68 30.32
CA ALA A 164 14.88 -17.76 31.28
C ALA A 164 13.59 -18.33 31.91
N GLN A 165 12.60 -17.47 32.11
CA GLN A 165 11.27 -17.84 32.63
C GLN A 165 10.21 -17.04 31.88
N ASP A 166 9.49 -17.68 30.99
CA ASP A 166 8.48 -17.05 30.17
C ASP A 166 7.12 -17.05 30.88
N TRP A 167 6.98 -16.16 31.85
CA TRP A 167 5.72 -15.97 32.58
C TRP A 167 4.62 -15.36 31.72
N GLU A 168 4.98 -14.52 30.77
CA GLU A 168 4.01 -13.88 29.86
C GLU A 168 3.41 -14.91 28.91
N GLY A 169 4.24 -15.72 28.26
CA GLY A 169 3.78 -16.80 27.39
C GLY A 169 2.98 -17.88 28.16
N PHE A 170 3.37 -18.15 29.40
CA PHE A 170 2.60 -19.06 30.27
C PHE A 170 1.23 -18.49 30.59
N GLN A 171 1.14 -17.21 30.94
CA GLN A 171 -0.13 -16.53 31.21
C GLN A 171 -1.03 -16.53 29.97
N GLU A 172 -0.47 -16.24 28.80
CA GLU A 172 -1.18 -16.27 27.54
C GLU A 172 -1.74 -17.68 27.23
N LEU A 173 -0.97 -18.72 27.44
CA LEU A 173 -1.38 -20.11 27.24
C LEU A 173 -2.55 -20.49 28.14
N VAL A 174 -2.44 -20.14 29.45
CA VAL A 174 -3.50 -20.44 30.43
C VAL A 174 -4.77 -19.65 30.15
N SER A 175 -4.66 -18.42 29.66
CA SER A 175 -5.84 -17.61 29.32
C SER A 175 -6.63 -18.10 28.11
N LYS A 176 -6.01 -18.93 27.27
CA LYS A 176 -6.62 -19.55 26.07
C LYS A 176 -7.16 -20.95 26.32
N SER A 177 -6.88 -21.53 27.48
CA SER A 177 -7.30 -22.87 27.92
C SER A 177 -8.64 -22.82 28.63
#